data_1ceaa28939762629753a082de15a08fa
#
_entry.id   1ceaa28939762629753a082de15a08fa
#
_cell.length_a   1.000
_cell.length_b   1.000
_cell.length_c   1.000
_cell.angle_alpha   90.00
_cell.angle_beta   90.00
_cell.angle_gamma   90.00
#
_symmetry.space_group_name_H-M   'P 1'
#
loop_
_entity.id
_entity.type
_entity.pdbx_description
1 polymer ?
#
loop_
_entity_poly.entity_id
_entity_poly.type
_entity_poly.pdbx_seq_one_letter_code
_entity_poly.pdbx_strand_id
1 'polypeptide(L)'
;MTEKKYCYRYFDGNAIDGRPIVMLRERVIIRETAKTFWHCYDYPHMNTEQLKRLESGRKNGVKRCLKGADRSSYHLTKEEALRAFVYRKRYQLERMALTMETAKMCLDGLQEGGYISEGWLPETVKPPEGHSYVASEELGPVAATFNWGEW
;
A
#
# COMPACT_ATOMS: atom_id res chain seq x y z
N MET A 1 6.42 19.19 -32.34
CA MET A 1 6.18 19.03 -30.90
C MET A 1 5.83 17.60 -30.58
N THR A 2 6.58 16.98 -29.68
CA THR A 2 6.26 15.63 -29.23
C THR A 2 5.09 15.71 -28.26
N GLU A 3 4.02 14.99 -28.56
CA GLU A 3 2.87 14.89 -27.67
C GLU A 3 3.28 14.22 -26.35
N LYS A 4 2.76 14.73 -25.23
CA LYS A 4 3.02 14.14 -23.92
C LYS A 4 2.37 12.77 -23.80
N LYS A 5 3.13 11.82 -23.31
CA LYS A 5 2.65 10.48 -22.99
C LYS A 5 2.44 10.38 -21.49
N TYR A 6 1.31 9.80 -21.07
CA TYR A 6 0.92 9.74 -19.66
C TYR A 6 0.99 8.34 -19.10
N CYS A 7 1.19 8.25 -17.79
CA CYS A 7 0.99 7.04 -17.01
C CYS A 7 -0.03 7.33 -15.91
N TYR A 8 -0.59 6.26 -15.35
CA TYR A 8 -1.80 6.33 -14.55
C TYR A 8 -1.66 5.55 -13.25
N ARG A 9 -2.30 6.08 -12.21
CA ARG A 9 -2.47 5.41 -10.93
C ARG A 9 -3.84 5.74 -10.36
N TYR A 10 -4.57 4.72 -9.96
CA TYR A 10 -5.75 4.90 -9.12
C TYR A 10 -5.36 4.82 -7.66
N PHE A 11 -5.98 5.64 -6.85
CA PHE A 11 -5.79 5.68 -5.41
C PHE A 11 -7.10 6.05 -4.73
N ASP A 12 -7.18 5.76 -3.45
CA ASP A 12 -8.34 6.09 -2.65
C ASP A 12 -8.09 7.31 -1.78
N GLY A 13 -9.16 8.00 -1.46
CA GLY A 13 -9.18 9.12 -0.56
C GLY A 13 -10.56 9.30 0.04
N ASN A 14 -10.75 10.39 0.73
CA ASN A 14 -12.03 10.72 1.32
C ASN A 14 -12.52 12.06 0.80
N ALA A 15 -13.80 12.13 0.48
CA ALA A 15 -14.50 13.40 0.24
C ALA A 15 -14.58 14.21 1.55
N ILE A 16 -14.97 15.48 1.46
CA ILE A 16 -15.08 16.37 2.61
C ILE A 16 -16.02 15.79 3.68
N ASP A 17 -17.07 15.10 3.28
CA ASP A 17 -18.03 14.45 4.17
C ASP A 17 -17.58 13.06 4.69
N GLY A 18 -16.37 12.63 4.35
CA GLY A 18 -15.79 11.36 4.80
C GLY A 18 -16.08 10.17 3.90
N ARG A 19 -16.91 10.31 2.86
CA ARG A 19 -17.18 9.20 1.93
C ARG A 19 -15.91 8.77 1.19
N PRO A 20 -15.69 7.44 1.01
CA PRO A 20 -14.55 6.98 0.24
C PRO A 20 -14.71 7.32 -1.24
N ILE A 21 -13.65 7.77 -1.86
CA ILE A 21 -13.59 8.06 -3.30
C ILE A 21 -12.40 7.37 -3.94
N VAL A 22 -12.57 6.97 -5.18
CA VAL A 22 -11.48 6.44 -6.02
C VAL A 22 -11.09 7.54 -6.99
N MET A 23 -9.82 7.89 -7.01
CA MET A 23 -9.29 9.00 -7.81
C MET A 23 -8.24 8.51 -8.79
N LEU A 24 -8.16 9.19 -9.93
CA LEU A 24 -7.14 8.95 -10.94
C LEU A 24 -6.06 10.02 -10.82
N ARG A 25 -4.80 9.58 -10.80
CA ARG A 25 -3.65 10.46 -10.93
C ARG A 25 -2.94 10.16 -12.25
N GLU A 26 -2.68 11.22 -13.00
CA GLU A 26 -1.91 11.16 -14.24
C GLU A 26 -0.54 11.79 -14.03
N ARG A 27 0.49 11.19 -14.59
CA ARG A 27 1.84 11.74 -14.62
C ARG A 27 2.42 11.61 -16.01
N VAL A 28 3.41 12.44 -16.34
CA VAL A 28 4.03 12.46 -17.67
C VAL A 28 5.22 11.52 -17.70
N ILE A 29 5.27 10.70 -18.75
CA ILE A 29 6.43 9.86 -19.05
C ILE A 29 7.47 10.70 -19.76
N ILE A 30 8.67 10.80 -19.19
CA ILE A 30 9.77 11.60 -19.74
C ILE A 30 10.84 10.75 -20.42
N ARG A 31 10.90 9.48 -20.09
CA ARG A 31 11.84 8.52 -20.68
C ARG A 31 11.26 7.11 -20.61
N GLU A 32 11.57 6.31 -21.60
CA GLU A 32 11.03 4.97 -21.73
C GLU A 32 12.04 4.01 -22.36
N THR A 33 12.12 2.82 -21.80
CA THR A 33 12.84 1.67 -22.39
C THR A 33 11.86 0.52 -22.60
N ALA A 34 12.33 -0.63 -23.12
CA ALA A 34 11.47 -1.79 -23.35
C ALA A 34 10.74 -2.29 -22.09
N LYS A 35 11.39 -2.20 -20.90
CA LYS A 35 10.85 -2.76 -19.66
C LYS A 35 10.54 -1.71 -18.58
N THR A 36 10.93 -0.47 -18.79
CA THR A 36 10.93 0.56 -17.74
C THR A 36 10.48 1.91 -18.31
N PHE A 37 9.89 2.75 -17.48
CA PHE A 37 9.63 4.15 -17.81
C PHE A 37 9.90 5.05 -16.60
N TRP A 38 10.22 6.31 -16.88
CA TRP A 38 10.43 7.36 -15.89
C TRP A 38 9.33 8.39 -16.03
N HIS A 39 8.79 8.83 -14.92
CA HIS A 39 7.67 9.77 -14.90
C HIS A 39 7.86 10.85 -13.85
N CYS A 40 7.19 11.98 -14.07
CA CYS A 40 7.16 13.09 -13.14
C CYS A 40 5.80 13.79 -13.16
N TYR A 41 5.62 14.76 -12.27
CA TYR A 41 4.45 15.61 -12.27
C TYR A 41 4.34 16.35 -13.62
N ASP A 42 3.12 16.47 -14.13
CA ASP A 42 2.86 17.24 -15.35
C ASP A 42 2.81 18.74 -15.03
N TYR A 43 3.89 19.43 -15.35
CA TYR A 43 3.91 20.90 -15.30
C TYR A 43 3.31 21.41 -16.61
N PRO A 44 2.10 22.02 -16.59
CA PRO A 44 1.38 22.36 -17.83
C PRO A 44 2.15 23.30 -18.78
N HIS A 45 3.01 24.16 -18.22
CA HIS A 45 3.81 25.12 -18.97
C HIS A 45 5.11 24.55 -19.54
N MET A 46 5.44 23.29 -19.21
CA MET A 46 6.65 22.61 -19.68
C MET A 46 6.32 21.57 -20.74
N ASN A 47 7.12 21.53 -21.81
CA ASN A 47 7.04 20.47 -22.81
C ASN A 47 7.88 19.25 -22.37
N THR A 48 7.80 18.16 -23.12
CA THR A 48 8.51 16.91 -22.80
C THR A 48 10.03 17.11 -22.71
N GLU A 49 10.61 17.92 -23.58
CA GLU A 49 12.06 18.19 -23.56
C GLU A 49 12.50 18.92 -22.29
N GLN A 50 11.70 19.87 -21.85
CA GLN A 50 11.95 20.60 -20.60
C GLN A 50 11.80 19.67 -19.39
N LEU A 51 10.79 18.80 -19.39
CA LEU A 51 10.55 17.83 -18.31
C LEU A 51 11.69 16.81 -18.20
N LYS A 52 12.26 16.36 -19.32
CA LYS A 52 13.42 15.45 -19.32
C LYS A 52 14.62 16.01 -18.57
N ARG A 53 14.80 17.31 -18.56
CA ARG A 53 15.90 17.97 -17.82
C ARG A 53 15.78 17.80 -16.30
N LEU A 54 14.57 17.52 -15.81
CA LEU A 54 14.34 17.27 -14.39
C LEU A 54 14.93 15.94 -13.92
N GLU A 55 15.19 14.99 -14.82
CA GLU A 55 15.76 13.68 -14.49
C GLU A 55 17.12 13.79 -13.78
N SER A 56 17.91 14.82 -14.11
CA SER A 56 19.22 15.02 -13.50
C SER A 56 19.19 15.57 -12.07
N GLY A 57 18.02 16.02 -11.60
CA GLY A 57 17.87 16.62 -10.26
C GLY A 57 17.30 15.64 -9.23
N ARG A 58 18.01 15.45 -8.14
CA ARG A 58 17.61 14.51 -7.06
C ARG A 58 16.27 14.85 -6.38
N LYS A 59 15.85 16.13 -6.44
CA LYS A 59 14.66 16.63 -5.73
C LYS A 59 13.44 16.83 -6.64
N ASN A 60 13.53 16.46 -7.90
CA ASN A 60 12.50 16.83 -8.89
C ASN A 60 11.35 15.84 -9.03
N GLY A 61 11.26 14.84 -8.15
CA GLY A 61 10.15 13.91 -8.12
C GLY A 61 10.06 12.95 -9.31
N VAL A 62 11.15 12.80 -10.07
CA VAL A 62 11.22 11.82 -11.15
C VAL A 62 11.36 10.42 -10.56
N LYS A 63 10.47 9.53 -10.95
CA LYS A 63 10.43 8.15 -10.46
C LYS A 63 10.47 7.16 -11.61
N ARG A 64 11.04 6.00 -11.33
CA ARG A 64 11.17 4.90 -12.27
C ARG A 64 10.12 3.83 -11.95
N CYS A 65 9.47 3.28 -13.00
CA CYS A 65 8.52 2.19 -12.88
C CYS A 65 8.84 1.07 -13.88
N LEU A 66 8.60 -0.17 -13.47
CA LEU A 66 8.63 -1.32 -14.37
C LEU A 66 7.29 -1.41 -15.11
N LYS A 67 7.36 -1.71 -16.41
CA LYS A 67 6.18 -1.94 -17.25
C LYS A 67 5.54 -3.29 -16.91
N GLY A 68 4.22 -3.31 -16.89
CA GLY A 68 3.44 -4.54 -16.78
C GLY A 68 3.52 -5.27 -15.44
N ALA A 69 4.08 -4.66 -14.40
CA ALA A 69 4.15 -5.24 -13.07
C ALA A 69 3.00 -4.75 -12.18
N ASP A 70 2.25 -5.66 -11.57
CA ASP A 70 1.12 -5.31 -10.69
C ASP A 70 1.54 -4.47 -9.50
N ARG A 71 2.77 -4.61 -9.05
CA ARG A 71 3.34 -3.84 -7.94
C ARG A 71 3.90 -2.48 -8.33
N SER A 72 3.94 -2.17 -9.61
CA SER A 72 4.38 -0.85 -10.08
C SER A 72 3.41 0.23 -9.58
N SER A 73 3.96 1.38 -9.22
CA SER A 73 3.14 2.49 -8.72
C SER A 73 2.32 3.18 -9.80
N TYR A 74 2.77 3.13 -11.05
CA TYR A 74 2.09 3.70 -12.21
C TYR A 74 2.08 2.73 -13.37
N HIS A 75 1.10 2.88 -14.26
CA HIS A 75 0.86 1.99 -15.39
C HIS A 75 0.63 2.78 -16.67
N LEU A 76 0.87 2.14 -17.81
CA LEU A 76 0.76 2.77 -19.13
C LEU A 76 -0.70 2.96 -19.58
N THR A 77 -1.62 2.16 -19.04
CA THR A 77 -3.06 2.25 -19.36
C THR A 77 -3.88 2.39 -18.09
N LYS A 78 -5.06 2.99 -18.22
CA LYS A 78 -6.03 3.11 -17.11
C LYS A 78 -6.52 1.74 -16.65
N GLU A 79 -6.69 0.80 -17.58
CA GLU A 79 -7.13 -0.56 -17.29
C GLU A 79 -6.12 -1.29 -16.40
N GLU A 80 -4.83 -1.22 -16.73
CA GLU A 80 -3.76 -1.79 -15.90
C GLU A 80 -3.70 -1.11 -14.53
N ALA A 81 -3.83 0.21 -14.50
CA ALA A 81 -3.82 0.99 -13.26
C ALA A 81 -4.99 0.61 -12.34
N LEU A 82 -6.18 0.39 -12.90
CA LEU A 82 -7.35 -0.02 -12.13
C LEU A 82 -7.20 -1.45 -11.61
N ARG A 83 -6.68 -2.36 -12.43
CA ARG A 83 -6.40 -3.74 -12.01
C ARG A 83 -5.41 -3.76 -10.84
N ALA A 84 -4.35 -2.98 -10.92
CA ALA A 84 -3.37 -2.86 -9.85
C ALA A 84 -3.98 -2.25 -8.57
N PHE A 85 -4.89 -1.29 -8.70
CA PHE A 85 -5.63 -0.73 -7.57
C PHE A 85 -6.47 -1.79 -6.87
N VAL A 86 -7.24 -2.58 -7.62
CA VAL A 86 -8.06 -3.67 -7.07
C VAL A 86 -7.17 -4.68 -6.33
N TYR A 87 -6.06 -5.06 -6.93
CA TYR A 87 -5.09 -5.97 -6.33
C TYR A 87 -4.58 -5.44 -4.98
N ARG A 88 -4.15 -4.18 -4.94
CA ARG A 88 -3.68 -3.55 -3.70
C ARG A 88 -4.76 -3.51 -2.61
N LYS A 89 -5.99 -3.21 -2.99
CA LYS A 89 -7.11 -3.14 -2.03
C LYS A 89 -7.47 -4.51 -1.48
N ARG A 90 -7.49 -5.54 -2.30
CA ARG A 90 -7.74 -6.91 -1.85
C ARG A 90 -6.64 -7.40 -0.92
N TYR A 91 -5.38 -7.14 -1.27
CA TYR A 91 -4.25 -7.45 -0.40
C TYR A 91 -4.34 -6.71 0.94
N GLN A 92 -4.67 -5.42 0.90
CA GLN A 92 -4.85 -4.61 2.10
C GLN A 92 -5.92 -5.21 3.03
N LEU A 93 -7.05 -5.63 2.47
CA LEU A 93 -8.13 -6.26 3.24
C LEU A 93 -7.67 -7.55 3.90
N GLU A 94 -6.95 -8.39 3.19
CA GLU A 94 -6.41 -9.65 3.75
C GLU A 94 -5.41 -9.37 4.88
N ARG A 95 -4.51 -8.43 4.67
CA ARG A 95 -3.52 -8.04 5.69
C ARG A 95 -4.18 -7.42 6.91
N MET A 96 -5.20 -6.61 6.74
CA MET A 96 -5.92 -6.00 7.85
C MET A 96 -6.72 -7.04 8.63
N ALA A 97 -7.34 -8.00 7.95
CA ALA A 97 -8.03 -9.11 8.60
C ALA A 97 -7.06 -9.93 9.47
N LEU A 98 -5.87 -10.24 8.94
CA LEU A 98 -4.82 -10.93 9.69
C LEU A 98 -4.35 -10.09 10.89
N THR A 99 -4.15 -8.80 10.70
CA THR A 99 -3.72 -7.89 11.76
C THR A 99 -4.77 -7.81 12.89
N MET A 100 -6.05 -7.72 12.52
CA MET A 100 -7.15 -7.73 13.49
C MET A 100 -7.20 -9.03 14.29
N GLU A 101 -7.12 -10.17 13.60
CA GLU A 101 -7.12 -11.47 14.24
C GLU A 101 -5.96 -11.59 15.22
N THR A 102 -4.75 -11.25 14.79
CA THR A 102 -3.55 -11.29 15.64
C THR A 102 -3.71 -10.41 16.88
N ALA A 103 -4.19 -9.19 16.70
CA ALA A 103 -4.38 -8.26 17.81
C ALA A 103 -5.39 -8.80 18.84
N LYS A 104 -6.53 -9.33 18.36
CA LYS A 104 -7.56 -9.93 19.23
C LYS A 104 -7.02 -11.14 19.98
N MET A 105 -6.32 -12.03 19.30
CA MET A 105 -5.75 -13.24 19.92
C MET A 105 -4.70 -12.89 20.97
N CYS A 106 -3.87 -11.87 20.72
CA CYS A 106 -2.90 -11.41 21.71
C CYS A 106 -3.58 -10.89 22.98
N LEU A 107 -4.59 -10.04 22.81
CA LEU A 107 -5.33 -9.48 23.94
C LEU A 107 -6.09 -10.56 24.72
N ASP A 108 -6.80 -11.43 24.01
CA ASP A 108 -7.55 -12.54 24.62
C ASP A 108 -6.63 -13.50 25.38
N GLY A 109 -5.49 -13.84 24.76
CA GLY A 109 -4.51 -14.71 25.40
C GLY A 109 -3.91 -14.12 26.66
N LEU A 110 -3.58 -12.84 26.68
CA LEU A 110 -3.07 -12.15 27.86
C LEU A 110 -4.14 -12.07 28.96
N GLN A 111 -5.38 -11.84 28.59
CA GLN A 111 -6.50 -11.76 29.52
C GLN A 111 -6.82 -13.13 30.13
N GLU A 112 -6.93 -14.17 29.30
CA GLU A 112 -7.18 -15.54 29.73
C GLU A 112 -6.06 -16.09 30.61
N GLY A 113 -4.81 -15.68 30.32
CA GLY A 113 -3.66 -16.02 31.16
C GLY A 113 -3.57 -15.28 32.50
N GLY A 114 -4.45 -14.30 32.73
CA GLY A 114 -4.47 -13.51 33.94
C GLY A 114 -3.40 -12.39 33.98
N TYR A 115 -2.80 -12.05 32.86
CA TYR A 115 -1.76 -11.03 32.78
C TYR A 115 -2.32 -9.62 32.67
N ILE A 116 -3.54 -9.49 32.17
CA ILE A 116 -4.26 -8.20 32.09
C ILE A 116 -5.70 -8.38 32.54
N SER A 117 -6.27 -7.34 33.14
CA SER A 117 -7.71 -7.26 33.45
C SER A 117 -8.50 -6.82 32.22
N GLU A 118 -9.83 -6.99 32.26
CA GLU A 118 -10.75 -6.55 31.21
C GLU A 118 -10.74 -5.02 31.07
N GLY A 119 -11.14 -4.54 29.89
CA GLY A 119 -11.31 -3.14 29.57
C GLY A 119 -10.40 -2.67 28.46
N TRP A 120 -10.67 -1.48 27.96
CA TRP A 120 -9.86 -0.86 26.90
C TRP A 120 -8.40 -0.66 27.32
N LEU A 121 -8.21 -0.15 28.54
CA LEU A 121 -6.91 -0.13 29.20
C LEU A 121 -7.04 -0.92 30.49
N PRO A 122 -6.21 -1.94 30.73
CA PRO A 122 -6.33 -2.76 31.93
C PRO A 122 -5.94 -2.00 33.18
N GLU A 123 -6.74 -2.13 34.24
CA GLU A 123 -6.39 -1.59 35.55
C GLU A 123 -5.28 -2.39 36.23
N THR A 124 -5.25 -3.71 35.98
CA THR A 124 -4.24 -4.62 36.51
C THR A 124 -3.39 -5.17 35.37
N VAL A 125 -2.08 -5.07 35.53
CA VAL A 125 -1.10 -5.58 34.57
C VAL A 125 -0.05 -6.42 35.30
N LYS A 126 0.12 -7.67 34.88
CA LYS A 126 1.14 -8.60 35.39
C LYS A 126 1.95 -9.14 34.22
N PRO A 127 3.11 -8.54 33.90
CA PRO A 127 3.89 -8.99 32.75
C PRO A 127 4.23 -10.48 32.82
N PRO A 128 4.11 -11.21 31.70
CA PRO A 128 4.60 -12.58 31.62
C PRO A 128 6.10 -12.68 31.84
N GLU A 129 6.59 -13.81 32.35
CA GLU A 129 8.02 -14.04 32.46
C GLU A 129 8.64 -14.35 31.09
N GLY A 130 9.90 -13.95 30.89
CA GLY A 130 10.63 -14.22 29.67
C GLY A 130 10.43 -13.14 28.60
N HIS A 131 10.93 -13.44 27.40
CA HIS A 131 10.97 -12.48 26.28
C HIS A 131 9.84 -12.69 25.26
N SER A 132 9.10 -13.77 25.36
CA SER A 132 7.98 -14.08 24.47
C SER A 132 6.88 -14.79 25.23
N TYR A 133 5.66 -14.59 24.78
CA TYR A 133 4.45 -15.21 25.30
C TYR A 133 3.60 -15.70 24.14
N VAL A 134 3.28 -17.00 24.13
CA VAL A 134 2.41 -17.58 23.11
C VAL A 134 0.96 -17.34 23.52
N ALA A 135 0.31 -16.40 22.86
CA ALA A 135 -1.06 -16.00 23.19
C ALA A 135 -2.10 -17.07 22.85
N SER A 136 -1.82 -17.93 21.89
CA SER A 136 -2.69 -19.05 21.50
C SER A 136 -1.87 -20.19 20.95
N GLU A 137 -2.21 -21.42 21.33
CA GLU A 137 -1.57 -22.63 20.79
C GLU A 137 -2.05 -22.94 19.36
N GLU A 138 -3.19 -22.40 18.96
CA GLU A 138 -3.76 -22.62 17.63
C GLU A 138 -3.70 -21.36 16.78
N LEU A 139 -3.53 -21.55 15.48
CA LEU A 139 -3.65 -20.45 14.51
C LEU A 139 -5.11 -20.02 14.43
N GLY A 140 -5.33 -18.72 14.29
CA GLY A 140 -6.63 -18.20 13.95
C GLY A 140 -7.03 -18.56 12.51
N PRO A 141 -8.33 -18.52 12.18
CA PRO A 141 -8.83 -18.91 10.87
C PRO A 141 -8.25 -18.07 9.71
N VAL A 142 -7.95 -16.80 9.94
CA VAL A 142 -7.32 -15.95 8.91
C VAL A 142 -5.87 -16.35 8.71
N ALA A 143 -5.10 -16.51 9.79
CA ALA A 143 -3.69 -16.91 9.72
C ALA A 143 -3.52 -18.30 9.08
N ALA A 144 -4.44 -19.22 9.35
CA ALA A 144 -4.42 -20.57 8.80
C ALA A 144 -4.57 -20.63 7.29
N THR A 145 -5.24 -19.65 6.70
CA THR A 145 -5.51 -19.57 5.25
C THR A 145 -4.76 -18.44 4.55
N PHE A 146 -3.99 -17.64 5.30
CA PHE A 146 -3.26 -16.52 4.73
C PHE A 146 -2.11 -17.01 3.85
N ASN A 147 -2.03 -16.44 2.64
CA ASN A 147 -0.97 -16.79 1.71
C ASN A 147 0.30 -15.95 1.97
N TRP A 148 1.23 -16.53 2.72
CA TRP A 148 2.49 -15.88 3.10
C TRP A 148 3.50 -15.76 1.95
N GLY A 149 3.31 -16.52 0.85
CA GLY A 149 4.30 -16.65 -0.23
C GLY A 149 4.10 -15.72 -1.42
N GLU A 150 2.98 -15.05 -1.55
CA GLU A 150 2.65 -14.24 -2.73
C GLU A 150 2.99 -12.74 -2.62
N TRP A 151 3.59 -12.32 -1.54
CA TRP A 151 3.74 -10.88 -1.25
C TRP A 151 5.18 -10.43 -1.06
#